data_8b8bb667b4ca01f72add449de7b3af33
#
_entry.id   8b8bb667b4ca01f72add449de7b3af33
#
_cell.length_a   1.000
_cell.length_b   1.000
_cell.length_c   1.000
_cell.angle_alpha   90.00
_cell.angle_beta   90.00
_cell.angle_gamma   90.00
#
_symmetry.space_group_name_H-M   'P 1'
#
loop_
_entity.id
_entity.type
_entity.pdbx_description
1 polymer ?
#
loop_
_entity_poly.entity_id
_entity_poly.type
_entity_poly.pdbx_seq_one_letter_code
_entity_poly.pdbx_strand_id
1 'polypeptide(L)'
;GSIYDVNRPENAEIKMLKVLSKFVLSKKTPHIVLPICTFSTGINHFVNTTAKNKIISKKENKHTRRKYIEFIEKYENGIRGNGKSNEAFHETVSVLVSEWANKGDLLGFFRDYYRDMLPIHWKVIFFQILSVLAVIQGEYPSFRHNDLKINNILLQKVDITKKTLTYGVCKKKYLVQNIGYHIKIWDFDFACIPGVVDNDKVTTKWTKAINVTPQKNRYYDVHFFFNTMIRESMFPQFMTESCIPQEAKDFLERIVPKEYQTGSYVHERGRFLLQEEYTTPQLILEKDKYFEEFRTPNKPKKKKVNRKIKEINDFVMRADTGNGDVFDENIAKRKKFTK
;
A
#
# COMPACT_ATOMS: atom_id res chain seq x y z
N GLY A 1 5.87 24.36 9.76
CA GLY A 1 4.72 25.12 9.27
C GLY A 1 3.41 24.49 9.71
N SER A 2 2.29 25.22 9.55
CA SER A 2 0.97 24.73 9.95
C SER A 2 0.55 23.53 9.12
N ILE A 3 -0.07 22.50 9.76
CA ILE A 3 -0.72 21.37 9.10
C ILE A 3 -1.93 21.80 8.25
N TYR A 4 -2.37 23.03 8.40
CA TYR A 4 -3.50 23.64 7.65
C TYR A 4 -3.03 24.43 6.43
N ASP A 5 -1.73 24.61 6.25
CA ASP A 5 -1.18 25.31 5.08
C ASP A 5 -1.41 24.49 3.81
N VAL A 6 -2.28 25.01 2.95
CA VAL A 6 -2.70 24.30 1.71
C VAL A 6 -1.59 24.25 0.66
N ASN A 7 -0.61 25.13 0.75
CA ASN A 7 0.50 25.20 -0.21
C ASN A 7 1.64 24.23 0.12
N ARG A 8 1.56 23.53 1.25
CA ARG A 8 2.58 22.52 1.61
C ARG A 8 2.26 21.17 1.00
N PRO A 9 3.14 20.62 0.19
CA PRO A 9 2.93 19.32 -0.47
C PRO A 9 2.65 18.18 0.51
N GLU A 10 3.26 18.21 1.71
CA GLU A 10 3.07 17.20 2.76
C GLU A 10 1.62 17.15 3.25
N ASN A 11 0.92 18.28 3.19
CA ASN A 11 -0.48 18.36 3.61
C ASN A 11 -1.44 17.75 2.58
N ALA A 12 -1.00 17.55 1.32
CA ALA A 12 -1.80 16.85 0.31
C ALA A 12 -2.07 15.40 0.73
N GLU A 13 -1.07 14.70 1.29
CA GLU A 13 -1.24 13.35 1.82
C GLU A 13 -2.26 13.29 2.96
N ILE A 14 -2.17 14.22 3.93
CA ILE A 14 -3.12 14.29 5.06
C ILE A 14 -4.54 14.56 4.56
N LYS A 15 -4.70 15.49 3.60
CA LYS A 15 -6.01 15.78 2.99
C LYS A 15 -6.54 14.56 2.23
N MET A 16 -5.68 13.86 1.47
CA MET A 16 -6.06 12.66 0.75
C MET A 16 -6.57 11.61 1.71
N LEU A 17 -5.83 11.31 2.78
CA LEU A 17 -6.26 10.37 3.82
C LEU A 17 -7.61 10.75 4.43
N LYS A 18 -7.84 12.04 4.73
CA LYS A 18 -9.14 12.52 5.24
C LYS A 18 -10.28 12.30 4.25
N VAL A 19 -10.07 12.55 2.96
CA VAL A 19 -11.08 12.33 1.92
C VAL A 19 -11.36 10.84 1.77
N LEU A 20 -10.33 10.02 1.69
CA LEU A 20 -10.45 8.58 1.46
C LEU A 20 -10.95 7.81 2.69
N SER A 21 -10.70 8.31 3.92
CA SER A 21 -11.22 7.69 5.14
C SER A 21 -12.75 7.57 5.16
N LYS A 22 -13.46 8.46 4.45
CA LYS A 22 -14.92 8.40 4.31
C LYS A 22 -15.40 7.07 3.72
N PHE A 23 -14.61 6.46 2.82
CA PHE A 23 -14.96 5.16 2.23
C PHE A 23 -14.89 4.03 3.26
N VAL A 24 -13.93 4.07 4.19
CA VAL A 24 -13.80 3.10 5.27
C VAL A 24 -14.90 3.30 6.30
N LEU A 25 -15.11 4.53 6.75
CA LEU A 25 -16.13 4.88 7.75
C LEU A 25 -17.54 4.57 7.27
N SER A 26 -17.82 4.79 5.97
CA SER A 26 -19.11 4.44 5.34
C SER A 26 -19.20 2.96 4.91
N LYS A 27 -18.21 2.13 5.27
CA LYS A 27 -18.14 0.69 4.95
C LYS A 27 -18.20 0.37 3.45
N LYS A 28 -17.78 1.30 2.58
CA LYS A 28 -17.67 1.09 1.14
C LYS A 28 -16.48 0.19 0.81
N THR A 29 -15.35 0.35 1.52
CA THR A 29 -14.17 -0.51 1.42
C THR A 29 -13.35 -0.44 2.71
N PRO A 30 -12.74 -1.56 3.18
CA PRO A 30 -11.82 -1.55 4.32
C PRO A 30 -10.34 -1.29 3.92
N HIS A 31 -10.05 -1.13 2.63
CA HIS A 31 -8.71 -1.27 2.04
C HIS A 31 -7.92 0.03 1.94
N ILE A 32 -8.14 0.97 2.86
CA ILE A 32 -7.41 2.24 2.97
C ILE A 32 -6.95 2.36 4.41
N VAL A 33 -5.71 2.82 4.64
CA VAL A 33 -5.21 3.09 5.99
C VAL A 33 -6.02 4.23 6.60
N LEU A 34 -6.56 4.02 7.81
CA LEU A 34 -7.32 5.05 8.53
C LEU A 34 -6.40 5.99 9.30
N PRO A 35 -6.48 7.32 9.07
CA PRO A 35 -5.87 8.29 9.97
C PRO A 35 -6.65 8.34 11.29
N ILE A 36 -5.92 8.30 12.42
CA ILE A 36 -6.48 8.39 13.78
C ILE A 36 -6.47 9.84 14.22
N CYS A 37 -5.29 10.48 14.18
CA CYS A 37 -5.14 11.90 14.50
C CYS A 37 -3.92 12.51 13.82
N THR A 38 -3.91 13.84 13.78
CA THR A 38 -2.75 14.64 13.39
C THR A 38 -2.51 15.71 14.43
N PHE A 39 -1.26 15.94 14.77
CA PHE A 39 -0.87 17.03 15.69
C PHE A 39 0.53 17.55 15.33
N SER A 40 0.86 18.73 15.83
CA SER A 40 2.21 19.29 15.73
C SER A 40 2.88 19.25 17.09
N THR A 41 4.16 18.96 17.12
CA THR A 41 4.97 18.93 18.36
C THR A 41 6.39 19.38 18.07
N GLY A 42 7.16 19.69 19.12
CA GLY A 42 8.55 20.10 18.97
C GLY A 42 9.41 18.97 18.39
N ILE A 43 10.27 19.30 17.44
CA ILE A 43 11.19 18.34 16.80
C ILE A 43 12.15 17.68 17.83
N ASN A 44 12.45 18.37 18.91
CA ASN A 44 13.32 17.89 19.98
C ASN A 44 12.81 16.60 20.65
N HIS A 45 11.50 16.33 20.60
CA HIS A 45 10.94 15.06 21.10
C HIS A 45 11.37 13.85 20.25
N PHE A 46 11.72 14.06 18.99
CA PHE A 46 12.14 13.00 18.07
C PHE A 46 13.65 12.93 17.88
N VAL A 47 14.36 14.02 18.21
CA VAL A 47 15.81 14.12 18.04
C VAL A 47 16.45 14.12 19.44
N ASN A 48 16.79 12.93 19.91
CA ASN A 48 17.49 12.79 21.18
C ASN A 48 19.00 12.60 20.94
N THR A 49 19.73 13.73 20.95
CA THR A 49 21.17 13.75 20.73
C THR A 49 21.95 13.05 21.86
N THR A 50 21.41 13.00 23.08
CA THR A 50 22.03 12.28 24.22
C THR A 50 21.86 10.78 24.14
N ALA A 51 20.82 10.30 23.46
CA ALA A 51 20.57 8.87 23.25
C ALA A 51 21.27 8.32 21.99
N LYS A 52 22.09 9.14 21.29
CA LYS A 52 22.83 8.77 20.07
C LYS A 52 23.48 7.37 20.14
N ASN A 53 23.94 6.97 21.31
CA ASN A 53 24.60 5.66 21.55
C ASN A 53 23.65 4.55 22.04
N LYS A 54 22.45 4.90 22.56
CA LYS A 54 21.49 3.92 23.12
C LYS A 54 20.39 3.48 22.15
N ILE A 55 19.97 4.37 21.23
CA ILE A 55 18.88 4.10 20.28
C ILE A 55 19.34 3.17 19.15
N ILE A 56 20.64 3.19 18.85
CA ILE A 56 21.22 2.33 17.84
C ILE A 56 21.62 1.01 18.51
N SER A 57 20.64 0.16 18.75
CA SER A 57 20.91 -1.20 19.24
C SER A 57 21.76 -1.96 18.20
N LYS A 58 22.62 -2.86 18.68
CA LYS A 58 23.48 -3.73 17.83
C LYS A 58 22.69 -4.54 16.78
N LYS A 59 21.36 -4.56 16.85
CA LYS A 59 20.45 -5.30 15.95
C LYS A 59 19.98 -4.50 14.74
N GLU A 60 20.20 -3.19 14.69
CA GLU A 60 19.74 -2.40 13.56
C GLU A 60 20.67 -2.51 12.35
N ASN A 61 20.04 -2.50 11.15
CA ASN A 61 20.74 -2.54 9.87
C ASN A 61 21.72 -1.36 9.75
N LYS A 62 22.97 -1.63 9.32
CA LYS A 62 24.05 -0.65 9.11
C LYS A 62 23.61 0.57 8.27
N HIS A 63 22.70 0.35 7.30
CA HIS A 63 22.16 1.41 6.44
C HIS A 63 21.23 2.37 7.22
N THR A 64 20.29 1.84 8.01
CA THR A 64 19.39 2.63 8.87
C THR A 64 20.18 3.45 9.88
N ARG A 65 21.20 2.83 10.47
CA ARG A 65 22.11 3.50 11.39
C ARG A 65 22.82 4.68 10.73
N ARG A 66 23.37 4.50 9.53
CA ARG A 66 24.05 5.57 8.79
C ARG A 66 23.09 6.72 8.49
N LYS A 67 21.91 6.45 7.98
CA LYS A 67 20.89 7.48 7.70
C LYS A 67 20.48 8.26 8.94
N TYR A 68 20.36 7.59 10.09
CA TYR A 68 20.03 8.27 11.34
C TYR A 68 21.17 9.20 11.79
N ILE A 69 22.43 8.76 11.71
CA ILE A 69 23.59 9.58 12.03
C ILE A 69 23.66 10.82 11.11
N GLU A 70 23.53 10.61 9.80
CA GLU A 70 23.50 11.70 8.81
C GLU A 70 22.37 12.71 9.10
N PHE A 71 21.20 12.23 9.53
CA PHE A 71 20.10 13.09 9.93
C PHE A 71 20.44 13.93 11.19
N ILE A 72 20.98 13.30 12.23
CA ILE A 72 21.38 13.99 13.47
C ILE A 72 22.46 15.03 13.19
N GLU A 73 23.46 14.71 12.37
CA GLU A 73 24.52 15.66 11.99
C GLU A 73 23.93 16.85 11.23
N LYS A 74 23.02 16.64 10.29
CA LYS A 74 22.33 17.73 9.59
C LYS A 74 21.50 18.58 10.53
N TYR A 75 20.81 17.95 11.49
CA TYR A 75 20.00 18.65 12.48
C TYR A 75 20.86 19.50 13.40
N GLU A 76 21.95 18.95 13.95
CA GLU A 76 22.91 19.68 14.82
C GLU A 76 23.58 20.84 14.09
N ASN A 77 23.97 20.64 12.82
CA ASN A 77 24.59 21.67 11.99
C ASN A 77 23.62 22.77 11.57
N GLY A 78 22.34 22.41 11.29
CA GLY A 78 21.28 23.34 10.94
C GLY A 78 20.87 24.27 12.09
N ILE A 79 20.92 23.79 13.33
CA ILE A 79 20.63 24.59 14.54
C ILE A 79 21.85 25.42 14.98
N ARG A 80 23.07 24.91 14.78
CA ARG A 80 24.32 25.57 15.19
C ARG A 80 24.97 26.43 14.11
N GLY A 81 24.43 26.43 12.90
CA GLY A 81 24.98 27.09 11.72
C GLY A 81 25.07 28.61 11.90
N ASN A 82 26.27 29.15 11.83
CA ASN A 82 26.65 30.55 11.85
C ASN A 82 25.74 31.43 10.96
N GLY A 83 24.63 31.95 11.49
CA GLY A 83 23.96 33.18 11.03
C GLY A 83 23.48 33.25 9.59
N LYS A 84 23.66 32.24 8.76
CA LYS A 84 23.01 32.09 7.44
C LYS A 84 21.94 31.05 7.62
N SER A 85 20.68 31.48 7.59
CA SER A 85 19.48 30.69 7.72
C SER A 85 19.42 29.58 6.70
N ASN A 86 20.11 28.48 6.93
CA ASN A 86 19.73 27.21 6.37
C ASN A 86 18.63 26.67 7.28
N GLU A 87 17.40 27.12 7.06
CA GLU A 87 16.18 26.60 7.65
C GLU A 87 15.92 25.16 7.20
N ALA A 88 16.94 24.29 7.38
CA ALA A 88 16.85 22.89 6.99
C ALA A 88 15.77 22.15 7.81
N PHE A 89 15.49 22.65 9.04
CA PHE A 89 14.53 22.05 9.94
C PHE A 89 13.69 23.11 10.66
N HIS A 90 12.37 22.89 10.68
CA HIS A 90 11.48 23.69 11.52
C HIS A 90 11.54 23.22 12.98
N GLU A 91 11.28 24.11 13.92
CA GLU A 91 11.20 23.77 15.34
C GLU A 91 10.08 22.76 15.65
N THR A 92 9.07 22.73 14.80
CA THR A 92 7.92 21.83 14.94
C THR A 92 7.83 20.84 13.77
N VAL A 93 7.39 19.63 14.08
CA VAL A 93 7.05 18.57 13.12
C VAL A 93 5.57 18.23 13.20
N SER A 94 4.99 17.92 12.06
CA SER A 94 3.64 17.37 12.00
C SER A 94 3.69 15.85 12.11
N VAL A 95 2.89 15.30 13.00
CA VAL A 95 2.79 13.87 13.25
C VAL A 95 1.43 13.37 12.77
N LEU A 96 1.43 12.36 11.93
CA LEU A 96 0.27 11.60 11.54
C LEU A 96 0.27 10.26 12.29
N VAL A 97 -0.78 10.00 13.05
CA VAL A 97 -1.03 8.68 13.65
C VAL A 97 -2.11 8.00 12.84
N SER A 98 -1.85 6.79 12.41
CA SER A 98 -2.77 5.97 11.62
C SER A 98 -2.96 4.58 12.22
N GLU A 99 -3.96 3.85 11.74
CA GLU A 99 -4.10 2.43 12.08
C GLU A 99 -2.84 1.64 11.70
N TRP A 100 -2.59 0.57 12.43
CA TRP A 100 -1.44 -0.30 12.23
C TRP A 100 -1.82 -1.54 11.42
N ALA A 101 -1.22 -1.71 10.25
CA ALA A 101 -1.31 -2.94 9.46
C ALA A 101 -0.19 -3.89 9.90
N ASN A 102 -0.54 -4.91 10.68
CA ASN A 102 0.39 -5.71 11.50
C ASN A 102 1.19 -6.80 10.75
N LYS A 103 1.09 -6.88 9.41
CA LYS A 103 1.82 -7.86 8.60
C LYS A 103 2.82 -7.22 7.62
N GLY A 104 3.13 -5.94 7.82
CA GLY A 104 4.09 -5.22 6.98
C GLY A 104 3.57 -4.95 5.57
N ASP A 105 4.48 -4.76 4.62
CA ASP A 105 4.14 -4.52 3.23
C ASP A 105 3.97 -5.80 2.41
N LEU A 106 3.23 -5.68 1.31
CA LEU A 106 2.88 -6.79 0.43
C LEU A 106 4.11 -7.41 -0.27
N LEU A 107 5.16 -6.61 -0.53
CA LEU A 107 6.39 -7.11 -1.15
C LEU A 107 7.12 -8.08 -0.22
N GLY A 108 7.31 -7.68 1.04
CA GLY A 108 7.89 -8.54 2.07
C GLY A 108 7.07 -9.81 2.23
N PHE A 109 5.75 -9.67 2.35
CA PHE A 109 4.85 -10.81 2.48
C PHE A 109 4.94 -11.78 1.29
N PHE A 110 4.98 -11.29 0.06
CA PHE A 110 5.13 -12.17 -1.11
C PHE A 110 6.48 -12.88 -1.08
N ARG A 111 7.58 -12.18 -0.81
CA ARG A 111 8.91 -12.78 -0.76
C ARG A 111 9.02 -13.91 0.27
N ASP A 112 8.37 -13.73 1.41
CA ASP A 112 8.43 -14.70 2.52
C ASP A 112 7.51 -15.91 2.30
N TYR A 113 6.33 -15.70 1.69
CA TYR A 113 5.24 -16.70 1.72
C TYR A 113 4.76 -17.20 0.36
N TYR A 114 5.27 -16.70 -0.78
CA TYR A 114 4.71 -17.03 -2.10
C TYR A 114 4.66 -18.54 -2.42
N ARG A 115 5.60 -19.33 -1.87
CA ARG A 115 5.64 -20.78 -2.08
C ARG A 115 4.49 -21.51 -1.41
N ASP A 116 3.98 -20.97 -0.33
CA ASP A 116 2.89 -21.55 0.47
C ASP A 116 1.52 -20.95 0.11
N MET A 117 1.50 -19.91 -0.73
CA MET A 117 0.25 -19.26 -1.12
C MET A 117 -0.57 -20.14 -2.06
N LEU A 118 -1.84 -20.34 -1.69
CA LEU A 118 -2.82 -21.02 -2.54
C LEU A 118 -3.29 -20.09 -3.69
N PRO A 119 -3.79 -20.65 -4.81
CA PRO A 119 -4.34 -19.85 -5.92
C PRO A 119 -5.35 -18.78 -5.49
N ILE A 120 -6.15 -19.08 -4.48
CA ILE A 120 -7.17 -18.15 -3.96
C ILE A 120 -6.56 -16.92 -3.27
N HIS A 121 -5.35 -17.02 -2.67
CA HIS A 121 -4.70 -15.87 -2.04
C HIS A 121 -4.34 -14.82 -3.08
N TRP A 122 -3.74 -15.21 -4.21
CA TRP A 122 -3.43 -14.33 -5.32
C TRP A 122 -4.67 -13.63 -5.87
N LYS A 123 -5.72 -14.43 -6.12
CA LYS A 123 -6.98 -13.94 -6.66
C LYS A 123 -7.66 -12.92 -5.74
N VAL A 124 -7.70 -13.20 -4.44
CA VAL A 124 -8.33 -12.31 -3.46
C VAL A 124 -7.51 -11.03 -3.25
N ILE A 125 -6.18 -11.13 -3.15
CA ILE A 125 -5.32 -9.94 -3.01
C ILE A 125 -5.48 -9.01 -4.22
N PHE A 126 -5.43 -9.54 -5.44
CA PHE A 126 -5.64 -8.73 -6.65
C PHE A 126 -7.06 -8.15 -6.72
N PHE A 127 -8.06 -8.94 -6.32
CA PHE A 127 -9.43 -8.43 -6.21
C PHE A 127 -9.52 -7.25 -5.24
N GLN A 128 -8.93 -7.35 -4.07
CA GLN A 128 -8.97 -6.29 -3.05
C GLN A 128 -8.34 -4.99 -3.56
N ILE A 129 -7.17 -5.08 -4.24
CA ILE A 129 -6.48 -3.92 -4.84
C ILE A 129 -7.37 -3.25 -5.91
N LEU A 130 -7.91 -4.04 -6.82
CA LEU A 130 -8.77 -3.52 -7.88
C LEU A 130 -10.09 -2.97 -7.33
N SER A 131 -10.65 -3.61 -6.28
CA SER A 131 -11.91 -3.18 -5.69
C SER A 131 -11.81 -1.81 -5.03
N VAL A 132 -10.73 -1.53 -4.28
CA VAL A 132 -10.56 -0.22 -3.66
C VAL A 132 -10.33 0.87 -4.69
N LEU A 133 -9.53 0.62 -5.74
CA LEU A 133 -9.36 1.57 -6.84
C LEU A 133 -10.70 1.84 -7.55
N ALA A 134 -11.48 0.80 -7.85
CA ALA A 134 -12.79 0.94 -8.49
C ALA A 134 -13.77 1.73 -7.62
N VAL A 135 -13.79 1.51 -6.30
CA VAL A 135 -14.65 2.23 -5.35
C VAL A 135 -14.27 3.71 -5.30
N ILE A 136 -12.97 4.03 -5.20
CA ILE A 136 -12.51 5.43 -5.18
C ILE A 136 -12.81 6.11 -6.51
N GLN A 137 -12.45 5.50 -7.63
CA GLN A 137 -12.63 6.05 -8.96
C GLN A 137 -14.11 6.12 -9.40
N GLY A 138 -14.98 5.33 -8.77
CA GLY A 138 -16.42 5.43 -8.96
C GLY A 138 -17.02 6.75 -8.41
N GLU A 139 -16.40 7.34 -7.38
CA GLU A 139 -16.79 8.63 -6.81
C GLU A 139 -15.89 9.76 -7.31
N TYR A 140 -14.59 9.49 -7.46
CA TYR A 140 -13.58 10.43 -7.97
C TYR A 140 -12.88 9.86 -9.22
N PRO A 141 -13.47 9.98 -10.42
CA PRO A 141 -12.90 9.39 -11.64
C PRO A 141 -11.51 9.88 -12.03
N SER A 142 -11.09 11.04 -11.50
CA SER A 142 -9.77 11.62 -11.70
C SER A 142 -8.75 11.21 -10.63
N PHE A 143 -9.13 10.41 -9.64
CA PHE A 143 -8.21 9.91 -8.64
C PHE A 143 -7.04 9.16 -9.27
N ARG A 144 -5.85 9.53 -8.88
CA ARG A 144 -4.61 8.76 -9.13
C ARG A 144 -3.78 8.72 -7.85
N HIS A 145 -3.33 7.54 -7.52
CA HIS A 145 -2.32 7.34 -6.47
C HIS A 145 -0.94 7.80 -6.94
N ASN A 146 -0.66 7.61 -8.23
CA ASN A 146 0.59 7.98 -8.90
C ASN A 146 1.85 7.23 -8.44
N ASP A 147 1.82 6.49 -7.33
CA ASP A 147 2.95 5.67 -6.86
C ASP A 147 2.48 4.34 -6.26
N LEU A 148 1.41 3.75 -6.81
CA LEU A 148 0.88 2.48 -6.33
C LEU A 148 1.76 1.32 -6.78
N LYS A 149 2.75 0.98 -5.98
CA LYS A 149 3.64 -0.18 -6.14
C LYS A 149 3.47 -1.15 -4.99
N ILE A 150 3.97 -2.37 -5.14
CA ILE A 150 3.70 -3.47 -4.21
C ILE A 150 4.11 -3.18 -2.75
N ASN A 151 5.18 -2.41 -2.51
CA ASN A 151 5.62 -2.00 -1.18
C ASN A 151 4.84 -0.79 -0.60
N ASN A 152 3.96 -0.16 -1.39
CA ASN A 152 3.02 0.85 -0.93
C ASN A 152 1.62 0.26 -0.64
N ILE A 153 1.57 -1.06 -0.46
CA ILE A 153 0.39 -1.78 0.00
C ILE A 153 0.78 -2.52 1.26
N LEU A 154 0.05 -2.28 2.34
CA LEU A 154 0.24 -2.96 3.61
C LEU A 154 -0.75 -4.12 3.75
N LEU A 155 -0.44 -5.06 4.62
CA LEU A 155 -1.29 -6.20 4.97
C LEU A 155 -1.70 -6.14 6.43
N GLN A 156 -3.00 -6.30 6.66
CA GLN A 156 -3.60 -6.44 7.97
C GLN A 156 -4.20 -7.82 8.11
N LYS A 157 -3.82 -8.55 9.16
CA LYS A 157 -4.50 -9.78 9.54
C LYS A 157 -5.91 -9.47 10.03
N VAL A 158 -6.88 -10.28 9.57
CA VAL A 158 -8.29 -10.14 9.96
C VAL A 158 -8.85 -11.47 10.41
N ASP A 159 -9.95 -11.41 11.18
CA ASP A 159 -10.66 -12.58 11.67
C ASP A 159 -11.24 -13.40 10.50
N ILE A 160 -11.07 -14.72 10.58
CA ILE A 160 -11.51 -15.72 9.60
C ILE A 160 -12.81 -16.45 10.00
N THR A 161 -13.49 -16.03 11.05
CA THR A 161 -14.79 -16.61 11.46
C THR A 161 -15.81 -16.54 10.34
N LYS A 162 -15.85 -15.43 9.59
CA LYS A 162 -16.63 -15.31 8.38
C LYS A 162 -15.88 -15.88 7.19
N LYS A 163 -16.37 -16.98 6.65
CA LYS A 163 -15.77 -17.69 5.49
C LYS A 163 -15.78 -16.89 4.19
N THR A 164 -16.75 -16.00 4.03
CA THR A 164 -16.97 -15.21 2.82
C THR A 164 -17.29 -13.77 3.20
N LEU A 165 -16.71 -12.84 2.47
CA LEU A 165 -16.94 -11.41 2.58
C LEU A 165 -17.75 -10.93 1.38
N THR A 166 -18.69 -10.02 1.63
CA THR A 166 -19.46 -9.37 0.56
C THR A 166 -18.88 -8.01 0.27
N TYR A 167 -18.50 -7.78 -0.98
CA TYR A 167 -18.01 -6.49 -1.48
C TYR A 167 -19.07 -5.83 -2.36
N GLY A 168 -19.34 -4.56 -2.11
CA GLY A 168 -20.12 -3.70 -3.01
C GLY A 168 -19.17 -2.83 -3.84
N VAL A 169 -19.05 -3.08 -5.14
CA VAL A 169 -18.19 -2.31 -6.04
C VAL A 169 -19.01 -1.79 -7.20
N CYS A 170 -19.10 -0.48 -7.38
CA CYS A 170 -19.79 0.16 -8.50
C CYS A 170 -21.19 -0.44 -8.78
N LYS A 171 -22.03 -0.51 -7.73
CA LYS A 171 -23.40 -1.07 -7.76
C LYS A 171 -23.49 -2.60 -7.99
N LYS A 172 -22.37 -3.31 -8.11
CA LYS A 172 -22.33 -4.77 -8.18
C LYS A 172 -21.91 -5.39 -6.87
N LYS A 173 -22.38 -6.60 -6.59
CA LYS A 173 -22.02 -7.40 -5.41
C LYS A 173 -21.09 -8.53 -5.82
N TYR A 174 -20.05 -8.74 -5.01
CA TYR A 174 -19.09 -9.82 -5.17
C TYR A 174 -19.02 -10.61 -3.87
N LEU A 175 -18.98 -11.94 -3.97
CA LEU A 175 -18.78 -12.85 -2.85
C LEU A 175 -17.35 -13.36 -2.89
N VAL A 176 -16.53 -12.91 -1.98
CA VAL A 176 -15.09 -13.17 -1.98
C VAL A 176 -14.72 -14.00 -0.77
N GLN A 177 -13.92 -15.04 -0.97
CA GLN A 177 -13.46 -15.87 0.11
C GLN A 177 -12.59 -15.05 1.09
N ASN A 178 -12.82 -15.21 2.39
CA ASN A 178 -11.97 -14.62 3.40
C ASN A 178 -10.68 -15.42 3.50
N ILE A 179 -9.55 -14.80 3.20
CA ILE A 179 -8.21 -15.39 3.26
C ILE A 179 -7.44 -15.04 4.53
N GLY A 180 -8.08 -14.35 5.50
CA GLY A 180 -7.45 -13.92 6.75
C GLY A 180 -6.63 -12.63 6.63
N TYR A 181 -6.62 -11.99 5.45
CA TYR A 181 -5.86 -10.77 5.21
C TYR A 181 -6.68 -9.73 4.45
N HIS A 182 -6.54 -8.46 4.88
CA HIS A 182 -6.95 -7.29 4.11
C HIS A 182 -5.71 -6.52 3.66
N ILE A 183 -5.69 -6.12 2.38
CA ILE A 183 -4.72 -5.12 1.93
C ILE A 183 -5.14 -3.74 2.43
N LYS A 184 -4.18 -2.85 2.59
CA LYS A 184 -4.37 -1.43 2.91
C LYS A 184 -3.51 -0.58 1.99
N ILE A 185 -4.13 0.26 1.17
CA ILE A 185 -3.39 1.25 0.38
C ILE A 185 -2.90 2.35 1.32
N TRP A 186 -1.66 2.76 1.11
CA TRP A 186 -0.98 3.75 1.93
C TRP A 186 0.06 4.50 1.08
N ASP A 187 0.73 5.53 1.65
CA ASP A 187 1.72 6.39 0.97
C ASP A 187 1.10 7.22 -0.17
N PHE A 188 0.22 8.14 0.20
CA PHE A 188 -0.48 9.02 -0.74
C PHE A 188 0.32 10.28 -1.11
N ASP A 189 1.67 10.24 -1.00
CA ASP A 189 2.56 11.39 -1.21
C ASP A 189 2.43 12.02 -2.61
N PHE A 190 2.16 11.21 -3.64
CA PHE A 190 1.92 11.65 -5.02
C PHE A 190 0.45 11.58 -5.45
N ALA A 191 -0.44 11.21 -4.53
CA ALA A 191 -1.84 11.08 -4.89
C ALA A 191 -2.52 12.43 -5.12
N CYS A 192 -3.46 12.47 -6.06
CA CYS A 192 -4.24 13.66 -6.36
C CYS A 192 -5.67 13.31 -6.81
N ILE A 193 -6.58 14.24 -6.53
CA ILE A 193 -7.93 14.33 -7.06
C ILE A 193 -8.12 15.79 -7.46
N PRO A 194 -7.92 16.16 -8.73
CA PRO A 194 -8.02 17.55 -9.18
C PRO A 194 -9.29 18.26 -8.72
N GLY A 195 -9.14 19.45 -8.11
CA GLY A 195 -10.24 20.23 -7.57
C GLY A 195 -10.79 19.76 -6.21
N VAL A 196 -10.28 18.63 -5.65
CA VAL A 196 -10.65 18.13 -4.32
C VAL A 196 -9.43 18.04 -3.42
N VAL A 197 -8.38 17.37 -3.91
CA VAL A 197 -7.06 17.31 -3.28
C VAL A 197 -6.02 17.53 -4.37
N ASP A 198 -5.68 18.79 -4.59
CA ASP A 198 -4.58 19.16 -5.47
C ASP A 198 -3.24 18.86 -4.78
N ASN A 199 -2.23 18.52 -5.59
CA ASN A 199 -0.90 18.15 -5.10
C ASN A 199 0.18 18.73 -6.03
N ASP A 200 0.91 19.72 -5.55
CA ASP A 200 1.92 20.41 -6.34
C ASP A 200 3.09 19.51 -6.74
N LYS A 201 3.34 18.42 -6.00
CA LYS A 201 4.38 17.44 -6.38
C LYS A 201 4.14 16.84 -7.76
N VAL A 202 2.88 16.67 -8.19
CA VAL A 202 2.55 16.04 -9.48
C VAL A 202 2.41 17.05 -10.64
N THR A 203 2.70 18.32 -10.38
CA THR A 203 2.67 19.38 -11.41
C THR A 203 4.06 19.81 -11.88
N THR A 204 5.12 19.28 -11.29
CA THR A 204 6.51 19.64 -11.61
C THR A 204 6.95 19.11 -12.98
N LYS A 205 7.99 19.71 -13.55
CA LYS A 205 8.54 19.29 -14.85
C LYS A 205 9.00 17.83 -14.84
N TRP A 206 9.67 17.40 -13.77
CA TRP A 206 10.20 16.04 -13.70
C TRP A 206 9.10 14.99 -13.51
N THR A 207 8.04 15.28 -12.73
CA THR A 207 6.92 14.36 -12.55
C THR A 207 6.10 14.21 -13.84
N LYS A 208 5.92 15.29 -14.58
CA LYS A 208 5.28 15.26 -15.91
C LYS A 208 6.05 14.38 -16.90
N ALA A 209 7.39 14.44 -16.89
CA ALA A 209 8.24 13.63 -17.76
C ALA A 209 8.08 12.12 -17.55
N ILE A 210 7.65 11.69 -16.37
CA ILE A 210 7.41 10.28 -16.02
C ILE A 210 5.91 9.95 -15.87
N ASN A 211 5.05 10.80 -16.41
CA ASN A 211 3.58 10.70 -16.34
C ASN A 211 3.00 10.58 -14.90
N VAL A 212 3.66 11.16 -13.92
CA VAL A 212 3.11 11.39 -12.57
C VAL A 212 2.42 12.75 -12.60
N THR A 213 1.12 12.76 -12.87
CA THR A 213 0.35 13.96 -13.22
C THR A 213 -1.04 13.93 -12.57
N PRO A 214 -1.74 15.08 -12.49
CA PRO A 214 -3.13 15.13 -12.07
C PRO A 214 -4.11 14.68 -13.18
N GLN A 215 -3.63 14.37 -14.38
CA GLN A 215 -4.48 14.00 -15.51
C GLN A 215 -5.20 12.67 -15.24
N LYS A 216 -6.51 12.66 -15.49
CA LYS A 216 -7.34 11.47 -15.34
C LYS A 216 -6.80 10.32 -16.18
N ASN A 217 -6.51 9.21 -15.53
CA ASN A 217 -6.22 7.92 -16.16
C ASN A 217 -6.47 6.82 -15.12
N ARG A 218 -7.62 6.14 -15.21
CA ARG A 218 -8.03 5.10 -14.24
C ARG A 218 -7.24 3.81 -14.38
N TYR A 219 -6.56 3.62 -15.50
CA TYR A 219 -5.67 2.48 -15.73
C TYR A 219 -4.28 2.65 -15.11
N TYR A 220 -3.82 3.89 -14.96
CA TYR A 220 -2.44 4.18 -14.57
C TYR A 220 -1.97 3.42 -13.32
N ASP A 221 -2.73 3.47 -12.23
CA ASP A 221 -2.35 2.82 -10.97
C ASP A 221 -2.43 1.29 -11.06
N VAL A 222 -3.37 0.75 -11.83
CA VAL A 222 -3.43 -0.69 -12.15
C VAL A 222 -2.17 -1.11 -12.88
N HIS A 223 -1.85 -0.41 -13.97
CA HIS A 223 -0.64 -0.69 -14.74
C HIS A 223 0.61 -0.62 -13.85
N PHE A 224 0.78 0.49 -13.13
CA PHE A 224 1.97 0.71 -12.32
C PHE A 224 2.15 -0.34 -11.23
N PHE A 225 1.07 -0.76 -10.58
CA PHE A 225 1.12 -1.84 -9.60
C PHE A 225 1.60 -3.15 -10.22
N PHE A 226 0.90 -3.65 -11.24
CA PHE A 226 1.20 -4.96 -11.82
C PHE A 226 2.52 -4.97 -12.59
N ASN A 227 2.84 -3.91 -13.32
CA ASN A 227 4.08 -3.81 -14.07
C ASN A 227 5.32 -3.69 -13.16
N THR A 228 5.22 -2.93 -12.06
CA THR A 228 6.35 -2.84 -11.12
C THR A 228 6.52 -4.09 -10.29
N MET A 229 5.43 -4.80 -9.97
CA MET A 229 5.47 -6.04 -9.21
C MET A 229 6.42 -7.07 -9.83
N ILE A 230 6.39 -7.24 -11.15
CA ILE A 230 7.17 -8.27 -11.86
C ILE A 230 8.62 -7.87 -12.21
N ARG A 231 9.04 -6.65 -11.84
CA ARG A 231 10.40 -6.17 -12.13
C ARG A 231 11.45 -6.80 -11.23
N GLU A 232 12.69 -6.89 -11.73
CA GLU A 232 13.86 -7.42 -11.02
C GLU A 232 14.04 -6.84 -9.61
N SER A 233 13.80 -5.53 -9.44
CA SER A 233 13.94 -4.86 -8.14
C SER A 233 12.82 -5.18 -7.13
N MET A 234 11.74 -5.82 -7.58
CA MET A 234 10.55 -6.12 -6.77
C MET A 234 10.35 -7.63 -6.60
N PHE A 235 9.49 -8.24 -7.41
CA PHE A 235 9.12 -9.65 -7.26
C PHE A 235 9.08 -10.38 -8.62
N PRO A 236 10.22 -10.54 -9.33
CA PRO A 236 10.28 -11.21 -10.63
C PRO A 236 9.85 -12.68 -10.56
N GLN A 237 9.95 -13.31 -9.38
CA GLN A 237 9.51 -14.68 -9.11
C GLN A 237 8.06 -14.92 -9.51
N PHE A 238 7.22 -13.86 -9.52
CA PHE A 238 5.82 -13.99 -9.93
C PHE A 238 5.67 -14.64 -11.30
N MET A 239 6.52 -14.27 -12.26
CA MET A 239 6.44 -14.81 -13.63
C MET A 239 7.24 -16.11 -13.79
N THR A 240 8.31 -16.32 -13.04
CA THR A 240 9.27 -17.40 -13.27
C THR A 240 8.99 -18.66 -12.46
N GLU A 241 8.47 -18.53 -11.24
CA GLU A 241 8.29 -19.68 -10.34
C GLU A 241 7.06 -20.53 -10.68
N SER A 242 7.23 -21.84 -10.75
CA SER A 242 6.16 -22.79 -11.09
C SER A 242 5.09 -22.95 -10.01
N CYS A 243 5.41 -22.64 -8.74
CA CYS A 243 4.46 -22.69 -7.65
C CYS A 243 3.41 -21.56 -7.72
N ILE A 244 3.67 -20.50 -8.49
CA ILE A 244 2.69 -19.44 -8.72
C ILE A 244 1.71 -19.88 -9.81
N PRO A 245 0.38 -19.80 -9.54
CA PRO A 245 -0.63 -20.31 -10.46
C PRO A 245 -0.57 -19.66 -11.84
N GLN A 246 -0.60 -20.48 -12.90
CA GLN A 246 -0.59 -19.98 -14.28
C GLN A 246 -1.75 -19.01 -14.54
N GLU A 247 -2.94 -19.27 -13.98
CA GLU A 247 -4.09 -18.36 -14.13
C GLU A 247 -3.84 -16.93 -13.60
N ALA A 248 -2.96 -16.78 -12.56
CA ALA A 248 -2.59 -15.48 -12.03
C ALA A 248 -1.60 -14.75 -12.97
N LYS A 249 -0.66 -15.51 -13.58
CA LYS A 249 0.26 -14.97 -14.60
C LYS A 249 -0.49 -14.55 -15.86
N ASP A 250 -1.37 -15.42 -16.36
CA ASP A 250 -2.22 -15.13 -17.53
C ASP A 250 -3.12 -13.91 -17.29
N PHE A 251 -3.62 -13.75 -16.05
CA PHE A 251 -4.37 -12.57 -15.67
C PHE A 251 -3.52 -11.29 -15.79
N LEU A 252 -2.31 -11.31 -15.23
CA LEU A 252 -1.38 -10.17 -15.32
C LEU A 252 -1.09 -9.83 -16.79
N GLU A 253 -0.79 -10.81 -17.64
CA GLU A 253 -0.49 -10.58 -19.07
C GLU A 253 -1.68 -10.00 -19.85
N ARG A 254 -2.92 -10.30 -19.43
CA ARG A 254 -4.12 -9.67 -20.04
C ARG A 254 -4.31 -8.22 -19.64
N ILE A 255 -4.00 -7.87 -18.39
CA ILE A 255 -4.20 -6.50 -17.91
C ILE A 255 -3.00 -5.60 -18.12
N VAL A 256 -1.81 -6.17 -18.30
CA VAL A 256 -0.57 -5.49 -18.69
C VAL A 256 0.04 -6.27 -19.87
N PRO A 257 -0.45 -6.05 -21.09
CA PRO A 257 0.10 -6.68 -22.30
C PRO A 257 1.60 -6.42 -22.44
N LYS A 258 2.29 -7.27 -23.20
CA LYS A 258 3.77 -7.22 -23.34
C LYS A 258 4.28 -5.86 -23.82
N GLU A 259 3.56 -5.21 -24.74
CA GLU A 259 3.86 -3.86 -25.22
C GLU A 259 3.75 -2.78 -24.14
N TYR A 260 3.03 -3.05 -23.02
CA TYR A 260 2.89 -2.18 -21.86
C TYR A 260 3.77 -2.60 -20.67
N GLN A 261 4.60 -3.64 -20.83
CA GLN A 261 5.56 -4.02 -19.79
C GLN A 261 6.89 -3.31 -19.94
N THR A 262 7.32 -3.10 -21.20
CA THR A 262 8.60 -2.44 -21.55
C THR A 262 8.45 -1.69 -22.88
N GLY A 263 9.48 -0.92 -23.27
CA GLY A 263 9.50 -0.22 -24.55
C GLY A 263 9.00 1.23 -24.48
N SER A 264 8.58 1.79 -25.61
CA SER A 264 8.29 3.22 -25.76
C SER A 264 7.09 3.73 -24.97
N TYR A 265 6.19 2.84 -24.58
CA TYR A 265 4.99 3.17 -23.80
C TYR A 265 5.22 3.14 -22.28
N VAL A 266 6.42 2.76 -21.85
CA VAL A 266 6.75 2.56 -20.44
C VAL A 266 8.08 3.20 -20.09
N HIS A 267 8.08 4.07 -19.09
CA HIS A 267 9.29 4.63 -18.52
C HIS A 267 10.18 3.54 -17.91
N GLU A 268 11.49 3.71 -17.87
CA GLU A 268 12.46 2.77 -17.26
C GLU A 268 12.09 2.32 -15.84
N ARG A 269 11.40 3.20 -15.07
CA ARG A 269 10.88 2.90 -13.73
C ARG A 269 9.52 2.19 -13.72
N GLY A 270 9.06 1.68 -14.87
CA GLY A 270 7.82 0.92 -14.98
C GLY A 270 6.53 1.71 -15.07
N ARG A 271 6.60 3.03 -15.24
CA ARG A 271 5.44 3.92 -15.31
C ARG A 271 4.86 3.97 -16.71
N PHE A 272 3.55 3.87 -16.80
CA PHE A 272 2.81 3.97 -18.06
C PHE A 272 2.84 5.42 -18.60
N LEU A 273 3.22 5.59 -19.84
CA LEU A 273 3.42 6.92 -20.45
C LEU A 273 2.22 7.41 -21.27
N LEU A 274 1.34 6.49 -21.70
CA LEU A 274 0.17 6.88 -22.48
C LEU A 274 -0.91 7.53 -21.60
N GLN A 275 -1.67 8.43 -22.20
CA GLN A 275 -2.80 9.09 -21.53
C GLN A 275 -4.10 8.31 -21.67
N GLU A 276 -4.18 7.42 -22.63
CA GLU A 276 -5.35 6.59 -22.89
C GLU A 276 -5.52 5.49 -21.85
N GLU A 277 -6.78 5.23 -21.49
CA GLU A 277 -7.13 4.17 -20.56
C GLU A 277 -7.28 2.84 -21.33
N TYR A 278 -6.34 1.91 -21.18
CA TYR A 278 -6.45 0.57 -21.77
C TYR A 278 -7.64 -0.20 -21.17
N THR A 279 -7.82 -0.11 -19.85
CA THR A 279 -8.93 -0.70 -19.10
C THR A 279 -9.15 0.09 -17.80
N THR A 280 -10.07 -0.34 -16.96
CA THR A 280 -10.26 0.26 -15.64
C THR A 280 -10.42 -0.82 -14.57
N PRO A 281 -10.12 -0.53 -13.28
CA PRO A 281 -10.34 -1.48 -12.19
C PRO A 281 -11.75 -2.07 -12.19
N GLN A 282 -12.76 -1.22 -12.43
CA GLN A 282 -14.15 -1.66 -12.52
C GLN A 282 -14.38 -2.66 -13.67
N LEU A 283 -13.91 -2.35 -14.88
CA LEU A 283 -14.09 -3.22 -16.04
C LEU A 283 -13.38 -4.56 -15.86
N ILE A 284 -12.18 -4.56 -15.26
CA ILE A 284 -11.45 -5.79 -14.95
C ILE A 284 -12.30 -6.67 -14.01
N LEU A 285 -12.79 -6.13 -12.89
CA LEU A 285 -13.60 -6.87 -11.94
C LEU A 285 -14.92 -7.38 -12.56
N GLU A 286 -15.49 -6.60 -13.48
CA GLU A 286 -16.77 -6.94 -14.12
C GLU A 286 -16.65 -7.97 -15.24
N LYS A 287 -15.54 -7.99 -15.97
CA LYS A 287 -15.45 -8.74 -17.23
C LYS A 287 -14.35 -9.79 -17.27
N ASP A 288 -13.22 -9.61 -16.57
CA ASP A 288 -12.14 -10.59 -16.66
C ASP A 288 -12.53 -11.93 -16.02
N LYS A 289 -12.28 -13.03 -16.72
CA LYS A 289 -12.59 -14.40 -16.29
C LYS A 289 -11.95 -14.79 -14.96
N TYR A 290 -10.83 -14.13 -14.60
CA TYR A 290 -10.11 -14.41 -13.35
C TYR A 290 -10.98 -14.19 -12.11
N PHE A 291 -11.94 -13.24 -12.16
CA PHE A 291 -12.86 -12.94 -11.06
C PHE A 291 -14.29 -13.47 -11.24
N GLU A 292 -14.52 -14.34 -12.23
CA GLU A 292 -15.86 -14.86 -12.54
C GLU A 292 -16.52 -15.52 -11.34
N GLU A 293 -15.77 -16.33 -10.57
CA GLU A 293 -16.29 -17.02 -9.38
C GLU A 293 -16.76 -16.08 -8.26
N PHE A 294 -16.30 -14.83 -8.24
CA PHE A 294 -16.73 -13.83 -7.25
C PHE A 294 -18.03 -13.12 -7.67
N ARG A 295 -18.30 -13.06 -8.98
CA ARG A 295 -19.53 -12.42 -9.54
C ARG A 295 -20.76 -13.29 -9.43
N THR A 296 -20.60 -14.57 -9.59
CA THR A 296 -21.70 -15.54 -9.52
C THR A 296 -21.61 -16.29 -8.19
N PRO A 297 -22.70 -16.31 -7.41
CA PRO A 297 -22.74 -17.14 -6.22
C PRO A 297 -22.72 -18.60 -6.62
N ASN A 298 -21.52 -19.14 -6.82
CA ASN A 298 -21.37 -20.59 -6.94
C ASN A 298 -21.90 -21.19 -5.65
N LYS A 299 -22.98 -21.97 -5.73
CA LYS A 299 -23.38 -22.86 -4.63
C LYS A 299 -22.29 -23.94 -4.52
N PRO A 300 -21.26 -23.77 -3.69
CA PRO A 300 -20.13 -24.69 -3.65
C PRO A 300 -20.63 -26.00 -3.08
N LYS A 301 -20.26 -27.11 -3.69
CA LYS A 301 -20.50 -28.44 -3.10
C LYS A 301 -19.84 -28.44 -1.71
N LYS A 302 -20.62 -28.60 -0.65
CA LYS A 302 -20.24 -28.46 0.78
C LYS A 302 -18.86 -29.08 1.14
N LYS A 303 -18.48 -30.22 0.55
CA LYS A 303 -17.18 -30.88 0.79
C LYS A 303 -15.97 -30.10 0.26
N LYS A 304 -16.04 -29.44 -0.90
CA LYS A 304 -14.93 -28.64 -1.46
C LYS A 304 -14.66 -27.35 -0.65
N VAL A 305 -15.72 -26.75 -0.08
CA VAL A 305 -15.61 -25.54 0.75
C VAL A 305 -14.82 -25.82 2.03
N ASN A 306 -15.18 -26.88 2.74
CA ASN A 306 -14.53 -27.20 4.02
C ASN A 306 -13.03 -27.50 3.87
N ARG A 307 -12.61 -28.14 2.77
CA ARG A 307 -11.19 -28.39 2.47
C ARG A 307 -10.42 -27.09 2.20
N LYS A 308 -10.95 -26.23 1.32
CA LYS A 308 -10.32 -24.91 1.05
C LYS A 308 -10.17 -24.05 2.30
N ILE A 309 -11.16 -24.06 3.19
CA ILE A 309 -11.11 -23.29 4.44
C ILE A 309 -10.03 -23.82 5.37
N LYS A 310 -9.90 -25.14 5.51
CA LYS A 310 -8.83 -25.73 6.31
C LYS A 310 -7.47 -25.29 5.79
N GLU A 311 -7.24 -25.42 4.48
CA GLU A 311 -5.99 -25.02 3.83
C GLU A 311 -5.64 -23.53 4.05
N ILE A 312 -6.65 -22.63 4.03
CA ILE A 312 -6.47 -21.20 4.32
C ILE A 312 -6.12 -20.99 5.80
N ASN A 313 -6.82 -21.64 6.71
CA ASN A 313 -6.53 -21.54 8.14
C ASN A 313 -5.11 -22.03 8.45
N ASP A 314 -4.70 -23.14 7.86
CA ASP A 314 -3.36 -23.68 8.01
C ASP A 314 -2.30 -22.72 7.46
N PHE A 315 -2.58 -22.02 6.35
CA PHE A 315 -1.70 -20.98 5.82
C PHE A 315 -1.58 -19.78 6.76
N VAL A 316 -2.71 -19.24 7.24
CA VAL A 316 -2.72 -18.10 8.18
C VAL A 316 -1.95 -18.42 9.46
N MET A 317 -2.12 -19.63 10.00
CA MET A 317 -1.39 -20.09 11.19
C MET A 317 0.12 -20.17 10.95
N ARG A 318 0.57 -20.70 9.78
CA ARG A 318 2.00 -20.75 9.44
C ARG A 318 2.61 -19.37 9.25
N ALA A 319 1.91 -18.48 8.58
CA ALA A 319 2.36 -17.09 8.39
C ALA A 319 2.41 -16.28 9.69
N ASP A 320 1.71 -16.72 10.74
CA ASP A 320 1.83 -16.11 12.08
C ASP A 320 3.05 -16.56 12.86
N THR A 321 3.49 -17.81 12.68
CA THR A 321 4.66 -18.34 13.40
C THR A 321 6.00 -17.88 12.82
N GLY A 322 6.02 -17.42 11.56
CA GLY A 322 7.25 -17.04 10.83
C GLY A 322 7.81 -15.65 11.15
N ASN A 323 6.96 -14.70 11.55
CA ASN A 323 7.37 -13.36 11.99
C ASN A 323 6.60 -13.04 13.29
N GLY A 324 7.19 -13.43 14.43
CA GLY A 324 6.69 -12.99 15.73
C GLY A 324 6.56 -11.48 15.72
N ASP A 325 5.38 -10.97 16.03
CA ASP A 325 5.11 -9.54 16.14
C ASP A 325 6.19 -8.90 17.02
N VAL A 326 7.13 -8.18 16.42
CA VAL A 326 8.24 -7.48 17.11
C VAL A 326 7.68 -6.54 18.19
N PHE A 327 6.38 -6.25 18.14
CA PHE A 327 5.65 -5.43 19.12
C PHE A 327 5.10 -6.22 20.32
N ASP A 328 4.66 -7.47 20.16
CA ASP A 328 4.09 -8.25 21.28
C ASP A 328 5.13 -8.68 22.30
N GLU A 329 6.36 -8.98 21.90
CA GLU A 329 7.44 -9.26 22.85
C GLU A 329 7.79 -8.05 23.74
N ASN A 330 7.67 -6.83 23.23
CA ASN A 330 7.96 -5.62 24.01
C ASN A 330 6.83 -5.24 24.96
N ILE A 331 5.57 -5.54 24.62
CA ILE A 331 4.41 -5.32 25.51
C ILE A 331 4.40 -6.37 26.62
N ALA A 332 4.72 -7.62 26.32
CA ALA A 332 4.83 -8.69 27.32
C ALA A 332 5.98 -8.45 28.31
N LYS A 333 7.10 -7.88 27.88
CA LYS A 333 8.22 -7.49 28.75
C LYS A 333 7.89 -6.30 29.65
N ARG A 334 7.08 -5.33 29.19
CA ARG A 334 6.65 -4.19 30.04
C ARG A 334 5.69 -4.58 31.14
N LYS A 335 4.84 -5.60 30.97
CA LYS A 335 3.96 -6.13 32.03
C LYS A 335 4.72 -6.85 33.17
N LYS A 336 5.98 -7.23 33.00
CA LYS A 336 6.83 -7.83 34.03
C LYS A 336 7.54 -6.80 34.91
N PHE A 337 7.52 -5.52 34.58
CA PHE A 337 8.17 -4.47 35.37
C PHE A 337 7.20 -3.60 36.19
N THR A 338 5.90 -3.97 36.26
CA THR A 338 4.87 -3.29 37.06
C THR A 338 4.21 -4.26 38.04
N LYS A 339 5.04 -5.00 38.79
CA LYS A 339 4.64 -5.67 40.04
C LYS A 339 5.68 -5.38 41.11
#